data_4633fb660aa220c6d60faab7d92c4c4e
#
_entry.id   4633fb660aa220c6d60faab7d92c4c4e
#
_cell.length_a   1.000
_cell.length_b   1.000
_cell.length_c   1.000
_cell.angle_alpha   90.00
_cell.angle_beta   90.00
_cell.angle_gamma   90.00
#
_symmetry.space_group_name_H-M   'P 1'
#
loop_
_entity.id
_entity.type
_entity.pdbx_description
1 polymer ?
#
loop_
_entity_poly.entity_id
_entity_poly.type
_entity_poly.pdbx_seq_one_letter_code
_entity_poly.pdbx_strand_id
1 'polypeptide(L)'
;FNNNNFLSHSFDIGYNIYTPWKIFNRFNTYMGIFRTHRYLPRAFQSSRASTGGYFEFKNFWTLNLDFYRQFMGKDFYEPRVAGKEFNTPASTYANFRVRSNPIRKYNAGVFFSARLREQFHGVGYVTGFYQNFRVKNRLSLGVDFSTQPQYDYSAWLGLSKAKEIIFSRFDRNTIESMFDATYTFNSNMGIMVRGRHYWSNRNNKAFYFLRDDGELQDHDGAEFKGTHTNYNVFNIDLVYSWRFAPGSELSVSYKNLSEDMEAENR
;
A
#
# COMPACT_ATOMS: atom_id res chain seq x y z
N PHE A 1 -2.15 -7.32 -16.40
CA PHE A 1 -1.23 -6.78 -17.44
C PHE A 1 0.18 -6.78 -16.85
N ASN A 2 1.11 -7.54 -17.44
CA ASN A 2 2.53 -7.48 -17.07
C ASN A 2 3.16 -6.29 -17.80
N ASN A 3 3.58 -5.28 -17.01
CA ASN A 3 4.32 -4.14 -17.53
C ASN A 3 5.78 -4.57 -17.76
N ASN A 4 6.08 -5.13 -18.91
CA ASN A 4 7.42 -5.58 -19.31
C ASN A 4 8.04 -4.77 -20.47
N ASN A 5 7.31 -3.77 -20.97
CA ASN A 5 7.74 -2.93 -22.09
C ASN A 5 8.20 -1.55 -21.60
N PHE A 6 9.26 -1.52 -20.77
CA PHE A 6 9.80 -0.29 -20.23
C PHE A 6 11.33 -0.27 -20.16
N LEU A 7 11.89 0.92 -20.13
CA LEU A 7 13.28 1.24 -19.89
C LEU A 7 13.36 2.24 -18.74
N SER A 8 14.11 1.92 -17.68
CA SER A 8 14.25 2.77 -16.52
C SER A 8 15.69 3.22 -16.33
N HIS A 9 15.85 4.47 -15.93
CA HIS A 9 17.13 5.06 -15.51
C HIS A 9 16.97 5.63 -14.11
N SER A 10 17.95 5.38 -13.23
CA SER A 10 18.01 5.98 -11.92
C SER A 10 19.41 6.54 -11.64
N PHE A 11 19.45 7.59 -10.86
CA PHE A 11 20.65 8.13 -10.26
C PHE A 11 20.36 8.40 -8.80
N ASP A 12 21.14 7.78 -7.91
CA ASP A 12 20.96 7.88 -6.48
C ASP A 12 22.28 8.22 -5.79
N ILE A 13 22.23 9.15 -4.84
CA ILE A 13 23.33 9.47 -3.94
C ILE A 13 22.88 9.16 -2.52
N GLY A 14 23.71 8.42 -1.77
CA GLY A 14 23.45 8.07 -0.39
C GLY A 14 24.60 8.44 0.52
N TYR A 15 24.28 8.85 1.73
CA TYR A 15 25.25 9.05 2.81
C TYR A 15 24.90 8.14 3.98
N ASN A 16 25.89 7.33 4.41
CA ASN A 16 25.69 6.30 5.42
C ASN A 16 26.69 6.48 6.56
N ILE A 17 26.20 6.45 7.79
CA ILE A 17 27.00 6.32 9.01
C ILE A 17 26.64 5.00 9.69
N TYR A 18 27.62 4.12 9.80
CA TYR A 18 27.49 2.79 10.41
C TYR A 18 28.07 2.72 11.84
N THR A 19 28.80 3.73 12.25
CA THR A 19 29.37 3.84 13.60
C THR A 19 28.54 4.77 14.46
N PRO A 20 28.42 4.53 15.78
CA PRO A 20 27.67 5.41 16.67
C PRO A 20 28.15 6.86 16.61
N TRP A 21 27.24 7.78 16.34
CA TRP A 21 27.50 9.20 16.28
C TRP A 21 26.42 10.02 16.98
N LYS A 22 26.83 10.84 17.97
CA LYS A 22 25.91 11.61 18.82
C LYS A 22 24.79 10.73 19.43
N ILE A 23 23.54 10.93 19.00
CA ILE A 23 22.35 10.20 19.48
C ILE A 23 22.01 8.96 18.68
N PHE A 24 22.70 8.75 17.53
CA PHE A 24 22.42 7.65 16.63
C PHE A 24 23.39 6.48 16.82
N ASN A 25 22.90 5.25 16.63
CA ASN A 25 23.73 4.08 16.39
C ASN A 25 24.23 4.08 14.93
N ARG A 26 23.30 4.35 14.02
CA ARG A 26 23.54 4.44 12.58
C ARG A 26 22.44 5.26 11.94
N PHE A 27 22.76 5.84 10.78
CA PHE A 27 21.75 6.42 9.92
C PHE A 27 22.20 6.38 8.45
N ASN A 28 21.24 6.40 7.57
CA ASN A 28 21.46 6.68 6.16
C ASN A 28 20.50 7.75 5.68
N THR A 29 20.95 8.52 4.69
CA THR A 29 20.11 9.46 3.94
C THR A 29 20.38 9.27 2.47
N TYR A 30 19.39 9.51 1.65
CA TYR A 30 19.52 9.41 0.20
C TYR A 30 18.76 10.51 -0.51
N MET A 31 19.17 10.79 -1.74
CA MET A 31 18.40 11.51 -2.73
C MET A 31 18.59 10.84 -4.09
N GLY A 32 17.55 10.87 -4.90
CA GLY A 32 17.61 10.21 -6.19
C GLY A 32 16.61 10.77 -7.20
N ILE A 33 16.92 10.50 -8.46
CA ILE A 33 16.05 10.79 -9.60
C ILE A 33 15.83 9.50 -10.35
N PHE A 34 14.58 9.24 -10.68
CA PHE A 34 14.14 8.07 -11.42
C PHE A 34 13.34 8.49 -12.64
N ARG A 35 13.58 7.87 -13.79
CA ARG A 35 12.89 8.15 -15.04
C ARG A 35 12.58 6.86 -15.80
N THR A 36 11.34 6.72 -16.26
CA THR A 36 10.87 5.55 -17.01
C THR A 36 10.33 5.97 -18.37
N HIS A 37 10.61 5.17 -19.37
CA HIS A 37 10.05 5.26 -20.71
C HIS A 37 9.44 3.92 -21.11
N ARG A 38 8.38 3.96 -21.87
CA ARG A 38 7.95 2.77 -22.63
C ARG A 38 9.01 2.48 -23.70
N TYR A 39 9.35 1.20 -23.85
CA TYR A 39 10.40 0.78 -24.77
C TYR A 39 9.94 0.82 -26.24
N LEU A 40 8.80 0.17 -26.56
CA LEU A 40 8.22 0.14 -27.90
C LEU A 40 6.69 0.38 -27.87
N PRO A 41 6.18 1.35 -28.66
CA PRO A 41 6.90 2.47 -29.25
C PRO A 41 7.52 3.36 -28.15
N ARG A 42 8.67 3.98 -28.42
CA ARG A 42 9.38 4.78 -27.43
C ARG A 42 8.56 5.99 -27.02
N ALA A 43 8.22 6.09 -25.74
CA ALA A 43 7.47 7.21 -25.19
C ALA A 43 7.86 7.46 -23.73
N PHE A 44 7.83 8.72 -23.30
CA PHE A 44 8.01 9.08 -21.89
C PHE A 44 6.86 8.49 -21.06
N GLN A 45 7.18 7.91 -19.91
CA GLN A 45 6.19 7.34 -18.99
C GLN A 45 6.12 8.11 -17.68
N SER A 46 7.24 8.24 -16.97
CA SER A 46 7.24 8.94 -15.67
C SER A 46 8.62 9.44 -15.28
N SER A 47 8.65 10.43 -14.40
CA SER A 47 9.86 10.81 -13.67
C SER A 47 9.53 11.15 -12.23
N ARG A 48 10.49 10.89 -11.33
CA ARG A 48 10.35 11.11 -9.90
C ARG A 48 11.67 11.60 -9.31
N ALA A 49 11.59 12.58 -8.43
CA ALA A 49 12.66 12.95 -7.52
C ALA A 49 12.29 12.48 -6.11
N SER A 50 13.24 11.92 -5.38
CA SER A 50 13.03 11.35 -4.06
C SER A 50 14.17 11.69 -3.11
N THR A 51 13.84 11.82 -1.83
CA THR A 51 14.82 11.93 -0.74
C THR A 51 14.26 11.28 0.50
N GLY A 52 15.13 10.82 1.37
CA GLY A 52 14.69 10.18 2.59
C GLY A 52 15.85 9.79 3.50
N GLY A 53 15.49 9.12 4.59
CA GLY A 53 16.47 8.62 5.51
C GLY A 53 15.91 7.62 6.52
N TYR A 54 16.82 6.80 6.99
CA TYR A 54 16.61 5.87 8.10
C TYR A 54 17.55 6.24 9.23
N PHE A 55 17.03 6.35 10.44
CA PHE A 55 17.74 6.76 11.64
C PHE A 55 17.49 5.73 12.74
N GLU A 56 18.55 5.10 13.27
CA GLU A 56 18.49 4.25 14.43
C GLU A 56 19.15 4.96 15.61
N PHE A 57 18.37 5.22 16.65
CA PHE A 57 18.82 5.90 17.85
C PHE A 57 19.54 4.93 18.80
N LYS A 58 20.33 5.46 19.75
CA LYS A 58 21.05 4.65 20.75
C LYS A 58 20.16 3.77 21.63
N ASN A 59 18.89 4.14 21.79
CA ASN A 59 17.88 3.32 22.49
C ASN A 59 17.21 2.27 21.58
N PHE A 60 17.71 2.09 20.32
CA PHE A 60 17.19 1.20 19.30
C PHE A 60 15.79 1.57 18.77
N TRP A 61 15.34 2.79 19.01
CA TRP A 61 14.22 3.32 18.28
C TRP A 61 14.65 3.65 16.85
N THR A 62 13.71 3.54 15.92
CA THR A 62 13.99 3.86 14.52
C THR A 62 13.01 4.88 13.99
N LEU A 63 13.50 5.75 13.12
CA LEU A 63 12.73 6.71 12.35
C LEU A 63 13.03 6.52 10.86
N ASN A 64 11.97 6.37 10.05
CA ASN A 64 12.06 6.46 8.59
C ASN A 64 11.31 7.69 8.13
N LEU A 65 11.94 8.42 7.22
CA LEU A 65 11.36 9.57 6.52
C LEU A 65 11.59 9.38 5.03
N ASP A 66 10.53 9.50 4.23
CA ASP A 66 10.62 9.49 2.78
C ASP A 66 9.76 10.60 2.21
N PHE A 67 10.29 11.25 1.21
CA PHE A 67 9.61 12.28 0.45
C PHE A 67 9.89 12.06 -1.03
N TYR A 68 8.88 12.13 -1.87
CA TYR A 68 9.08 12.18 -3.31
C TYR A 68 8.07 13.06 -4.03
N ARG A 69 8.52 13.65 -5.11
CA ARG A 69 7.71 14.34 -6.11
C ARG A 69 7.70 13.50 -7.37
N GLN A 70 6.55 13.04 -7.78
CA GLN A 70 6.31 12.48 -9.10
C GLN A 70 5.81 13.60 -9.99
N PHE A 71 6.47 13.78 -11.14
CA PHE A 71 6.06 14.75 -12.15
C PHE A 71 4.99 14.15 -13.05
N MET A 72 4.31 14.99 -13.81
CA MET A 72 3.34 14.53 -14.81
C MET A 72 3.97 13.48 -15.72
N GLY A 73 3.17 12.50 -16.10
CA GLY A 73 3.62 11.38 -16.93
C GLY A 73 2.47 10.80 -17.73
N LYS A 74 2.68 9.60 -18.27
CA LYS A 74 1.70 8.86 -19.05
C LYS A 74 1.58 7.45 -18.50
N ASP A 75 0.34 6.97 -18.34
CA ASP A 75 0.04 5.59 -18.05
C ASP A 75 -0.58 4.93 -19.28
N PHE A 76 0.10 3.91 -19.80
CA PHE A 76 -0.32 3.17 -20.99
C PHE A 76 -1.15 1.93 -20.66
N TYR A 77 -1.37 1.66 -19.38
CA TYR A 77 -2.04 0.45 -18.88
C TYR A 77 -3.33 0.77 -18.15
N GLU A 78 -3.42 1.92 -17.47
CA GLU A 78 -4.62 2.32 -16.73
C GLU A 78 -5.88 2.40 -17.61
N PRO A 79 -5.80 2.84 -18.89
CA PRO A 79 -6.98 2.83 -19.76
C PRO A 79 -7.55 1.45 -20.07
N ARG A 80 -6.77 0.37 -19.90
CA ARG A 80 -7.10 -1.03 -20.18
C ARG A 80 -7.52 -1.31 -21.63
N VAL A 81 -7.23 -0.40 -22.53
CA VAL A 81 -7.44 -0.49 -23.98
C VAL A 81 -6.11 -0.28 -24.67
N ALA A 82 -5.77 -1.21 -25.58
CA ALA A 82 -4.50 -1.13 -26.31
C ALA A 82 -4.41 0.15 -27.14
N GLY A 83 -3.24 0.80 -27.09
CA GLY A 83 -2.96 2.03 -27.84
C GLY A 83 -3.49 3.32 -27.20
N LYS A 84 -4.22 3.24 -26.10
CA LYS A 84 -4.66 4.42 -25.34
C LYS A 84 -3.69 4.74 -24.21
N GLU A 85 -3.62 6.02 -23.84
CA GLU A 85 -2.79 6.53 -22.75
C GLU A 85 -3.59 7.45 -21.84
N PHE A 86 -3.22 7.52 -20.60
CA PHE A 86 -3.79 8.43 -19.60
C PHE A 86 -2.69 9.34 -19.07
N ASN A 87 -2.94 10.64 -19.06
CA ASN A 87 -2.01 11.61 -18.50
C ASN A 87 -2.04 11.53 -16.96
N THR A 88 -1.00 10.92 -16.41
CA THR A 88 -0.88 10.75 -14.96
C THR A 88 -0.57 12.09 -14.31
N PRO A 89 -1.38 12.55 -13.33
CA PRO A 89 -1.16 13.81 -12.67
C PRO A 89 0.12 13.80 -11.84
N ALA A 90 0.74 14.95 -11.69
CA ALA A 90 1.83 15.12 -10.74
C ALA A 90 1.33 14.89 -9.31
N SER A 91 2.20 14.34 -8.46
CA SER A 91 1.87 14.08 -7.06
C SER A 91 3.06 14.24 -6.14
N THR A 92 2.78 14.67 -4.91
CA THR A 92 3.76 14.74 -3.82
C THR A 92 3.40 13.69 -2.77
N TYR A 93 4.39 12.99 -2.28
CA TYR A 93 4.26 11.99 -1.25
C TYR A 93 5.23 12.23 -0.12
N ALA A 94 4.75 12.07 1.11
CA ALA A 94 5.56 12.06 2.31
C ALA A 94 5.21 10.85 3.16
N ASN A 95 6.21 10.25 3.79
CA ASN A 95 6.04 9.12 4.70
C ASN A 95 6.87 9.37 5.96
N PHE A 96 6.28 9.01 7.09
CA PHE A 96 6.86 9.05 8.41
C PHE A 96 6.57 7.74 9.13
N ARG A 97 7.59 7.11 9.70
CA ARG A 97 7.43 5.88 10.48
C ARG A 97 8.37 5.87 11.67
N VAL A 98 7.81 5.68 12.85
CA VAL A 98 8.56 5.49 14.09
C VAL A 98 8.32 4.10 14.62
N ARG A 99 9.37 3.46 15.09
CA ARG A 99 9.32 2.15 15.75
C ARG A 99 10.10 2.19 17.04
N SER A 100 9.53 1.62 18.10
CA SER A 100 10.23 1.40 19.34
C SER A 100 11.22 0.23 19.24
N ASN A 101 12.04 0.03 20.24
CA ASN A 101 13.05 -1.02 20.29
C ASN A 101 12.42 -2.43 20.13
N PRO A 102 12.72 -3.17 19.04
CA PRO A 102 12.11 -4.48 18.75
C PRO A 102 12.57 -5.60 19.69
N ILE A 103 13.66 -5.40 20.45
CA ILE A 103 14.20 -6.39 21.40
C ILE A 103 13.36 -6.44 22.68
N ARG A 104 12.65 -5.36 23.01
CA ARG A 104 11.83 -5.27 24.22
C ARG A 104 10.64 -6.24 24.15
N LYS A 105 10.19 -6.69 25.33
CA LYS A 105 9.00 -7.56 25.46
C LYS A 105 7.75 -6.92 24.85
N TYR A 106 7.64 -5.60 24.98
CA TYR A 106 6.66 -4.78 24.31
C TYR A 106 7.37 -3.86 23.32
N ASN A 107 6.92 -3.88 22.08
CA ASN A 107 7.34 -2.92 21.08
C ASN A 107 6.15 -2.48 20.25
N ALA A 108 6.21 -1.25 19.80
CA ALA A 108 5.15 -0.62 19.03
C ALA A 108 5.73 0.30 17.97
N GLY A 109 4.94 0.61 16.96
CA GLY A 109 5.27 1.63 16.00
C GLY A 109 4.04 2.29 15.44
N VAL A 110 4.24 3.48 14.94
CA VAL A 110 3.23 4.27 14.23
C VAL A 110 3.78 4.69 12.88
N PHE A 111 2.89 4.82 11.92
CA PHE A 111 3.24 5.31 10.60
C PHE A 111 2.15 6.24 10.06
N PHE A 112 2.60 7.20 9.29
CA PHE A 112 1.75 8.10 8.56
C PHE A 112 2.36 8.35 7.18
N SER A 113 1.55 8.30 6.14
CA SER A 113 1.95 8.79 4.83
C SER A 113 0.82 9.59 4.20
N ALA A 114 1.19 10.58 3.39
CA ALA A 114 0.25 11.40 2.66
C ALA A 114 0.65 11.49 1.19
N ARG A 115 -0.33 11.51 0.32
CA ARG A 115 -0.17 11.77 -1.11
C ARG A 115 -1.13 12.85 -1.56
N LEU A 116 -0.58 13.91 -2.12
CA LEU A 116 -1.32 15.01 -2.74
C LEU A 116 -1.20 14.87 -4.25
N ARG A 117 -2.31 14.81 -4.96
CA ARG A 117 -2.39 14.78 -6.44
C ARG A 117 -2.86 16.14 -6.95
N GLU A 118 -2.29 16.61 -8.05
CA GLU A 118 -2.71 17.89 -8.63
C GLU A 118 -4.08 17.78 -9.31
N GLN A 119 -4.35 16.65 -9.95
CA GLN A 119 -5.66 16.42 -10.57
C GLN A 119 -6.73 16.33 -9.48
N PHE A 120 -7.80 17.12 -9.64
CA PHE A 120 -8.93 17.25 -8.71
C PHE A 120 -8.54 17.61 -7.27
N HIS A 121 -7.30 18.07 -7.03
CA HIS A 121 -6.76 18.30 -5.69
C HIS A 121 -6.88 17.07 -4.79
N GLY A 122 -6.69 15.87 -5.39
CA GLY A 122 -6.87 14.60 -4.70
C GLY A 122 -5.90 14.41 -3.54
N VAL A 123 -6.44 14.02 -2.38
CA VAL A 123 -5.69 13.80 -1.14
C VAL A 123 -5.91 12.39 -0.66
N GLY A 124 -4.82 11.68 -0.38
CA GLY A 124 -4.88 10.38 0.28
C GLY A 124 -3.86 10.31 1.39
N TYR A 125 -4.21 9.66 2.49
CA TYR A 125 -3.27 9.38 3.55
C TYR A 125 -3.47 7.97 4.10
N VAL A 126 -2.41 7.42 4.64
CA VAL A 126 -2.41 6.16 5.36
C VAL A 126 -1.90 6.44 6.75
N THR A 127 -2.62 6.03 7.75
CA THR A 127 -2.15 6.07 9.14
C THR A 127 -2.42 4.73 9.81
N GLY A 128 -1.54 4.35 10.69
CA GLY A 128 -1.69 3.11 11.41
C GLY A 128 -0.65 2.92 12.50
N PHE A 129 -0.85 1.85 13.23
CA PHE A 129 0.06 1.40 14.27
C PHE A 129 0.19 -0.12 14.26
N TYR A 130 1.26 -0.59 14.85
CA TYR A 130 1.39 -1.99 15.23
C TYR A 130 1.91 -2.09 16.67
N GLN A 131 1.54 -3.16 17.32
CA GLN A 131 1.99 -3.48 18.67
C GLN A 131 2.32 -4.97 18.75
N ASN A 132 3.45 -5.28 19.36
CA ASN A 132 3.85 -6.66 19.64
C ASN A 132 4.16 -6.80 21.12
N PHE A 133 3.64 -7.86 21.70
CA PHE A 133 3.82 -8.18 23.11
C PHE A 133 4.27 -9.63 23.27
N ARG A 134 5.40 -9.84 23.94
CA ARG A 134 5.96 -11.17 24.24
C ARG A 134 5.84 -11.46 25.75
N VAL A 135 5.02 -12.46 26.06
CA VAL A 135 4.84 -12.92 27.44
C VAL A 135 5.75 -14.11 27.68
N LYS A 136 6.81 -13.88 28.45
CA LYS A 136 7.89 -14.87 28.62
C LYS A 136 8.42 -15.30 27.26
N ASN A 137 8.78 -16.57 27.10
CA ASN A 137 9.29 -17.11 25.83
C ASN A 137 8.26 -17.98 25.08
N ARG A 138 7.01 -17.92 25.52
CA ARG A 138 5.98 -18.87 25.03
C ARG A 138 4.83 -18.22 24.31
N LEU A 139 4.46 -17.00 24.64
CA LEU A 139 3.33 -16.30 24.02
C LEU A 139 3.80 -15.01 23.36
N SER A 140 3.49 -14.85 22.09
CA SER A 140 3.62 -13.61 21.34
C SER A 140 2.25 -13.19 20.84
N LEU A 141 1.92 -11.93 21.05
CA LEU A 141 0.69 -11.30 20.55
C LEU A 141 1.06 -10.12 19.65
N GLY A 142 0.40 -9.99 18.52
CA GLY A 142 0.55 -8.89 17.59
C GLY A 142 -0.80 -8.26 17.26
N VAL A 143 -0.81 -6.95 17.10
CA VAL A 143 -1.95 -6.18 16.59
C VAL A 143 -1.44 -5.16 15.61
N ASP A 144 -2.01 -5.15 14.40
CA ASP A 144 -1.78 -4.14 13.38
C ASP A 144 -3.11 -3.50 12.99
N PHE A 145 -3.09 -2.21 12.80
CA PHE A 145 -4.25 -1.45 12.34
C PHE A 145 -3.80 -0.35 11.39
N SER A 146 -4.53 -0.19 10.30
CA SER A 146 -4.36 0.96 9.42
C SER A 146 -5.69 1.44 8.81
N THR A 147 -5.75 2.74 8.52
CA THR A 147 -6.80 3.34 7.72
C THR A 147 -6.19 4.13 6.57
N GLN A 148 -6.87 4.08 5.40
CA GLN A 148 -6.36 4.63 4.14
C GLN A 148 -7.45 5.42 3.41
N PRO A 149 -7.90 6.57 3.94
CA PRO A 149 -8.82 7.43 3.23
C PRO A 149 -8.15 8.08 2.01
N GLN A 150 -8.90 8.15 0.94
CA GLN A 150 -8.56 8.81 -0.32
C GLN A 150 -9.74 9.68 -0.74
N TYR A 151 -9.49 10.93 -1.06
CA TYR A 151 -10.49 11.90 -1.47
C TYR A 151 -10.14 12.44 -2.86
N ASP A 152 -11.15 12.52 -3.72
CA ASP A 152 -11.03 13.05 -5.07
C ASP A 152 -9.95 12.39 -5.94
N TYR A 153 -9.81 11.08 -5.77
CA TYR A 153 -8.94 10.28 -6.62
C TYR A 153 -9.65 9.91 -7.92
N SER A 154 -8.88 9.70 -8.99
CA SER A 154 -9.38 9.21 -10.25
C SER A 154 -8.80 7.85 -10.60
N ALA A 155 -9.61 6.98 -11.19
CA ALA A 155 -9.20 5.70 -11.74
C ALA A 155 -10.17 5.23 -12.83
N TRP A 156 -9.70 4.32 -13.64
CA TRP A 156 -10.54 3.60 -14.61
C TRP A 156 -11.73 2.93 -13.91
N LEU A 157 -12.91 3.05 -14.52
CA LEU A 157 -14.14 2.44 -14.03
C LEU A 157 -14.64 1.33 -14.95
N GLY A 158 -14.66 1.56 -16.25
CA GLY A 158 -15.20 0.63 -17.24
C GLY A 158 -15.24 1.21 -18.63
N LEU A 159 -16.00 0.54 -19.49
CA LEU A 159 -16.38 1.05 -20.82
C LEU A 159 -17.86 1.41 -20.80
N SER A 160 -18.22 2.54 -21.42
CA SER A 160 -19.62 2.90 -21.68
C SER A 160 -20.24 2.00 -22.73
N LYS A 161 -21.57 2.05 -22.89
CA LYS A 161 -22.28 1.37 -23.98
C LYS A 161 -21.77 1.85 -25.37
N ALA A 162 -21.30 3.09 -25.46
CA ALA A 162 -20.67 3.65 -26.65
C ALA A 162 -19.18 3.22 -26.79
N LYS A 163 -18.68 2.35 -25.91
CA LYS A 163 -17.26 1.89 -25.84
C LYS A 163 -16.26 2.98 -25.50
N GLU A 164 -16.70 4.07 -24.91
CA GLU A 164 -15.81 5.10 -24.38
C GLU A 164 -15.13 4.59 -23.09
N ILE A 165 -13.89 4.98 -22.87
CA ILE A 165 -13.13 4.62 -21.67
C ILE A 165 -13.52 5.56 -20.55
N ILE A 166 -14.18 5.04 -19.51
CA ILE A 166 -14.71 5.84 -18.42
C ILE A 166 -13.82 5.76 -17.20
N PHE A 167 -13.51 6.91 -16.64
CA PHE A 167 -12.87 7.13 -15.36
C PHE A 167 -13.89 7.70 -14.37
N SER A 168 -13.74 7.38 -13.10
CA SER A 168 -14.50 8.04 -12.04
C SER A 168 -13.59 8.83 -11.12
N ARG A 169 -14.08 9.98 -10.64
CA ARG A 169 -13.55 10.65 -9.46
C ARG A 169 -14.31 10.11 -8.25
N PHE A 170 -13.57 9.66 -7.24
CA PHE A 170 -14.14 8.94 -6.12
C PHE A 170 -13.46 9.27 -4.80
N ASP A 171 -14.20 9.04 -3.73
CA ASP A 171 -13.67 8.87 -2.39
C ASP A 171 -13.63 7.38 -2.05
N ARG A 172 -12.58 6.96 -1.36
CA ARG A 172 -12.42 5.60 -0.86
C ARG A 172 -11.88 5.62 0.55
N ASN A 173 -12.43 4.81 1.42
CA ASN A 173 -11.82 4.52 2.70
C ASN A 173 -11.54 3.02 2.80
N THR A 174 -10.33 2.66 3.21
CA THR A 174 -9.93 1.28 3.45
C THR A 174 -9.45 1.16 4.89
N ILE A 175 -9.93 0.15 5.60
CA ILE A 175 -9.49 -0.21 6.95
C ILE A 175 -8.94 -1.63 6.90
N GLU A 176 -7.74 -1.79 7.42
CA GLU A 176 -7.10 -3.08 7.59
C GLU A 176 -6.78 -3.29 9.06
N SER A 177 -7.14 -4.44 9.60
CA SER A 177 -6.75 -4.85 10.93
C SER A 177 -6.29 -6.30 10.95
N MET A 178 -5.25 -6.57 11.72
CA MET A 178 -4.70 -7.91 11.90
C MET A 178 -4.42 -8.13 13.38
N PHE A 179 -4.78 -9.31 13.84
CA PHE A 179 -4.41 -9.84 15.13
C PHE A 179 -3.70 -11.16 14.92
N ASP A 180 -2.57 -11.36 15.58
CA ASP A 180 -1.88 -12.63 15.61
C ASP A 180 -1.50 -13.03 17.03
N ALA A 181 -1.59 -14.32 17.31
CA ALA A 181 -1.15 -14.93 18.54
C ALA A 181 -0.38 -16.20 18.24
N THR A 182 0.81 -16.32 18.80
CA THR A 182 1.62 -17.54 18.71
C THR A 182 1.91 -18.04 20.11
N TYR A 183 1.55 -19.30 20.38
CA TYR A 183 1.86 -19.96 21.64
C TYR A 183 2.75 -21.17 21.38
N THR A 184 3.89 -21.18 22.07
CA THR A 184 4.86 -22.29 22.01
C THR A 184 4.73 -23.14 23.29
N PHE A 185 4.20 -24.35 23.14
CA PHE A 185 4.07 -25.31 24.26
C PHE A 185 5.44 -25.76 24.74
N ASN A 186 6.30 -26.13 23.78
CA ASN A 186 7.70 -26.51 24.00
C ASN A 186 8.51 -26.31 22.71
N SER A 187 9.77 -26.71 22.67
CA SER A 187 10.67 -26.56 21.49
C SER A 187 10.16 -27.25 20.21
N ASN A 188 9.23 -28.19 20.34
CA ASN A 188 8.75 -29.03 19.25
C ASN A 188 7.27 -28.80 18.91
N MET A 189 6.56 -27.99 19.68
CA MET A 189 5.10 -27.89 19.55
C MET A 189 4.64 -26.43 19.73
N GLY A 190 3.82 -25.95 18.82
CA GLY A 190 3.27 -24.62 18.84
C GLY A 190 1.92 -24.50 18.13
N ILE A 191 1.23 -23.42 18.43
CA ILE A 191 -0.01 -23.01 17.75
C ILE A 191 0.08 -21.55 17.39
N MET A 192 -0.37 -21.20 16.21
CA MET A 192 -0.52 -19.84 15.71
C MET A 192 -1.98 -19.61 15.30
N VAL A 193 -2.52 -18.47 15.71
CA VAL A 193 -3.84 -17.98 15.27
C VAL A 193 -3.61 -16.60 14.66
N ARG A 194 -4.21 -16.33 13.50
CA ARG A 194 -4.21 -15.03 12.85
C ARG A 194 -5.61 -14.69 12.36
N GLY A 195 -6.10 -13.54 12.79
CA GLY A 195 -7.33 -12.94 12.27
C GLY A 195 -6.98 -11.70 11.44
N ARG A 196 -7.60 -11.55 10.28
CA ARG A 196 -7.45 -10.37 9.41
C ARG A 196 -8.82 -9.87 9.02
N HIS A 197 -8.99 -8.57 9.08
CA HIS A 197 -10.17 -7.87 8.60
C HIS A 197 -9.74 -6.80 7.61
N TYR A 198 -10.37 -6.80 6.45
CA TYR A 198 -10.22 -5.80 5.40
C TYR A 198 -11.60 -5.26 5.06
N TRP A 199 -11.77 -3.97 5.14
CA TRP A 199 -12.96 -3.28 4.71
C TRP A 199 -12.59 -2.14 3.79
N SER A 200 -13.29 -2.01 2.65
CA SER A 200 -13.07 -0.93 1.69
C SER A 200 -14.40 -0.45 1.13
N ASN A 201 -14.66 0.83 1.28
CA ASN A 201 -15.83 1.50 0.72
C ASN A 201 -15.37 2.53 -0.30
N ARG A 202 -15.93 2.50 -1.51
CA ARG A 202 -15.67 3.46 -2.58
C ARG A 202 -16.97 4.13 -3.02
N ASN A 203 -16.95 5.45 -3.03
CA ASN A 203 -18.05 6.31 -3.46
C ASN A 203 -17.65 7.11 -4.71
N ASN A 204 -18.26 6.83 -5.86
CA ASN A 204 -18.01 7.54 -7.11
C ASN A 204 -18.81 8.85 -7.12
N LYS A 205 -18.13 9.98 -7.35
CA LYS A 205 -18.69 11.36 -7.29
C LYS A 205 -18.98 11.94 -8.66
N ALA A 206 -18.08 11.70 -9.63
CA ALA A 206 -18.16 12.26 -10.97
C ALA A 206 -17.53 11.31 -11.97
N PHE A 207 -17.91 11.42 -13.24
CA PHE A 207 -17.49 10.53 -14.31
C PHE A 207 -16.86 11.34 -15.44
N TYR A 208 -15.91 10.73 -16.12
CA TYR A 208 -15.13 11.34 -17.17
C TYR A 208 -14.88 10.33 -18.26
N PHE A 209 -14.93 10.72 -19.51
CA PHE A 209 -14.38 9.89 -20.58
C PHE A 209 -12.94 10.28 -20.91
N LEU A 210 -12.14 9.29 -21.29
CA LEU A 210 -10.75 9.49 -21.67
C LEU A 210 -10.67 9.91 -23.15
N ARG A 211 -10.14 11.10 -23.38
CA ARG A 211 -9.88 11.61 -24.74
C ARG A 211 -8.66 10.94 -25.37
N ASP A 212 -8.52 11.09 -26.67
CA ASP A 212 -7.38 10.55 -27.42
C ASP A 212 -6.03 11.17 -27.05
N ASP A 213 -6.03 12.40 -26.51
CA ASP A 213 -4.84 13.09 -26.00
C ASP A 213 -4.44 12.67 -24.58
N GLY A 214 -5.17 11.74 -23.96
CA GLY A 214 -4.93 11.24 -22.62
C GLY A 214 -5.52 12.08 -21.49
N GLU A 215 -6.29 13.12 -21.81
CA GLU A 215 -6.98 13.96 -20.83
C GLU A 215 -8.38 13.44 -20.53
N LEU A 216 -8.86 13.78 -19.33
CA LEU A 216 -10.22 13.46 -18.89
C LEU A 216 -11.16 14.61 -19.22
N GLN A 217 -12.30 14.29 -19.83
CA GLN A 217 -13.38 15.25 -20.10
C GLN A 217 -14.66 14.79 -19.40
N ASP A 218 -15.45 15.74 -18.91
CA ASP A 218 -16.69 15.49 -18.19
C ASP A 218 -17.64 14.57 -18.98
N HIS A 219 -18.23 13.61 -18.26
CA HIS A 219 -19.24 12.69 -18.76
C HIS A 219 -20.43 12.69 -17.79
N ASP A 220 -21.66 12.62 -18.28
CA ASP A 220 -22.87 12.66 -17.45
C ASP A 220 -22.97 11.46 -16.49
N GLY A 221 -22.34 10.37 -16.84
CA GLY A 221 -22.24 9.15 -16.01
C GLY A 221 -23.58 8.48 -15.73
N ALA A 222 -24.64 8.77 -16.48
CA ALA A 222 -25.99 8.30 -16.19
C ALA A 222 -26.05 6.76 -16.03
N GLU A 223 -25.27 6.02 -16.82
CA GLU A 223 -25.19 4.55 -16.76
C GLU A 223 -24.31 4.01 -15.62
N PHE A 224 -23.57 4.87 -14.92
CA PHE A 224 -22.67 4.52 -13.81
C PHE A 224 -23.12 5.09 -12.46
N LYS A 225 -24.28 5.78 -12.41
CA LYS A 225 -24.83 6.30 -11.18
C LYS A 225 -25.18 5.14 -10.24
N GLY A 226 -24.79 5.28 -8.97
CA GLY A 226 -25.01 4.23 -7.96
C GLY A 226 -23.98 3.09 -7.97
N THR A 227 -22.91 3.18 -8.76
CA THR A 227 -21.81 2.21 -8.73
C THR A 227 -20.89 2.44 -7.51
N HIS A 228 -21.47 2.38 -6.32
CA HIS A 228 -20.71 2.34 -5.06
C HIS A 228 -20.29 0.90 -4.80
N THR A 229 -19.16 0.72 -4.17
CA THR A 229 -18.71 -0.61 -3.76
C THR A 229 -18.40 -0.61 -2.28
N ASN A 230 -18.95 -1.57 -1.58
CA ASN A 230 -18.60 -1.89 -0.21
C ASN A 230 -18.08 -3.33 -0.19
N TYR A 231 -16.83 -3.50 0.20
CA TYR A 231 -16.16 -4.79 0.21
C TYR A 231 -15.65 -5.08 1.61
N ASN A 232 -16.06 -6.21 2.17
CA ASN A 232 -15.74 -6.61 3.51
C ASN A 232 -15.23 -8.06 3.50
N VAL A 233 -14.03 -8.28 4.06
CA VAL A 233 -13.42 -9.60 4.15
C VAL A 233 -12.91 -9.84 5.55
N PHE A 234 -13.28 -10.97 6.10
CA PHE A 234 -12.73 -11.48 7.34
C PHE A 234 -12.11 -12.86 7.12
N ASN A 235 -10.91 -13.06 7.62
CA ASN A 235 -10.17 -14.29 7.46
C ASN A 235 -9.57 -14.73 8.79
N ILE A 236 -9.69 -16.02 9.11
CA ILE A 236 -9.02 -16.66 10.25
C ILE A 236 -8.16 -17.80 9.74
N ASP A 237 -6.89 -17.79 10.14
CA ASP A 237 -5.94 -18.87 9.96
C ASP A 237 -5.55 -19.42 11.34
N LEU A 238 -5.61 -20.72 11.52
CA LEU A 238 -5.06 -21.43 12.68
C LEU A 238 -4.12 -22.49 12.17
N VAL A 239 -2.91 -22.53 12.74
CA VAL A 239 -1.90 -23.54 12.40
C VAL A 239 -1.36 -24.13 13.69
N TYR A 240 -1.47 -25.43 13.83
CA TYR A 240 -0.79 -26.20 14.86
C TYR A 240 0.34 -26.99 14.24
N SER A 241 1.51 -26.95 14.84
CA SER A 241 2.68 -27.72 14.40
C SER A 241 3.29 -28.53 15.55
N TRP A 242 3.68 -29.75 15.24
CA TRP A 242 4.31 -30.65 16.18
C TRP A 242 5.38 -31.49 15.52
N ARG A 243 6.64 -31.25 15.90
CA ARG A 243 7.78 -32.06 15.51
C ARG A 243 7.92 -33.22 16.50
N PHE A 244 7.39 -34.38 16.14
CA PHE A 244 7.33 -35.51 17.06
C PHE A 244 8.59 -36.41 16.99
N ALA A 245 9.42 -36.30 15.92
CA ALA A 245 10.72 -36.98 15.79
C ALA A 245 11.64 -36.11 14.91
N PRO A 246 12.98 -36.35 14.96
CA PRO A 246 13.90 -35.69 14.05
C PRO A 246 13.52 -35.93 12.58
N GLY A 247 13.30 -34.83 11.84
CA GLY A 247 12.87 -34.89 10.44
C GLY A 247 11.39 -35.21 10.21
N SER A 248 10.58 -35.39 11.28
CA SER A 248 9.14 -35.70 11.18
C SER A 248 8.30 -34.65 11.85
N GLU A 249 7.38 -34.05 11.09
CA GLU A 249 6.48 -32.99 11.56
C GLU A 249 5.03 -33.29 11.18
N LEU A 250 4.11 -33.05 12.11
CA LEU A 250 2.68 -32.98 11.87
C LEU A 250 2.27 -31.51 11.89
N SER A 251 1.61 -31.06 10.83
CA SER A 251 0.99 -29.73 10.77
C SER A 251 -0.50 -29.87 10.48
N VAL A 252 -1.31 -29.20 11.29
CA VAL A 252 -2.77 -29.11 11.11
C VAL A 252 -3.12 -27.64 10.90
N SER A 253 -3.75 -27.33 9.78
CA SER A 253 -4.19 -25.98 9.46
C SER A 253 -5.69 -25.91 9.27
N TYR A 254 -6.30 -24.88 9.86
CA TYR A 254 -7.67 -24.48 9.62
C TYR A 254 -7.67 -23.08 9.03
N LYS A 255 -8.42 -22.88 7.94
CA LYS A 255 -8.60 -21.58 7.31
C LYS A 255 -10.07 -21.35 7.08
N ASN A 256 -10.53 -20.16 7.44
CA ASN A 256 -11.87 -19.69 7.15
C ASN A 256 -11.80 -18.31 6.50
N LEU A 257 -12.59 -18.11 5.47
CA LEU A 257 -12.76 -16.84 4.77
C LEU A 257 -14.24 -16.52 4.71
N SER A 258 -14.60 -15.35 5.19
CA SER A 258 -15.91 -14.74 5.00
C SER A 258 -15.74 -13.48 4.15
N GLU A 259 -16.47 -13.39 3.06
CA GLU A 259 -16.41 -12.29 2.11
C GLU A 259 -17.81 -11.79 1.84
N ASP A 260 -17.99 -10.48 1.89
CA ASP A 260 -19.21 -9.79 1.54
C ASP A 260 -18.89 -8.64 0.60
N MET A 261 -19.60 -8.60 -0.53
CA MET A 261 -19.45 -7.57 -1.53
C MET A 261 -20.81 -7.02 -1.93
N GLU A 262 -21.12 -5.85 -1.40
CA GLU A 262 -22.30 -5.10 -1.81
C GLU A 262 -21.93 -4.11 -2.94
N ALA A 263 -22.46 -4.37 -4.13
CA ALA A 263 -22.54 -3.36 -5.18
C ALA A 263 -23.94 -2.73 -5.06
N GLU A 264 -24.06 -1.56 -4.47
CA GLU A 264 -25.33 -0.83 -4.47
C GLU A 264 -25.63 -0.33 -5.89
N ASN A 265 -26.38 -1.13 -6.64
CA ASN A 265 -27.14 -0.66 -7.80
C ASN A 265 -28.45 -0.05 -7.26
N ARG A 266 -28.46 1.23 -6.93
CA ARG A 266 -29.66 2.03 -6.70
C ARG A 266 -29.91 2.98 -7.86
#